data_a8c33011424b58d9e2c57355971b9dee
#
_entry.id   a8c33011424b58d9e2c57355971b9dee
#
_cell.length_a   1.000
_cell.length_b   1.000
_cell.length_c   1.000
_cell.angle_alpha   90.00
_cell.angle_beta   90.00
_cell.angle_gamma   90.00
#
_symmetry.space_group_name_H-M   'P 1'
#
loop_
_entity.id
_entity.type
_entity.pdbx_description
1 polymer ?
#
loop_
_entity_poly.entity_id
_entity_poly.type
_entity_poly.pdbx_seq_one_letter_code
_entity_poly.pdbx_strand_id
1 'polypeptide(L)'
;MENEMNKYMLALSIVLITVSNGFVSTKLLEKKDVQLKKYVRENINLKGELNKYEAEGMNVTVTMYQPVRYQTDSTPNILADGTRIKTEQASKYKFIAVSRNLLKRWGGWLDYGDFILLKGTSHKDGVYQVKDTMNPRFVNRVDILESPGVKPYKFEKAQILKTDIFASK
;
A
#
# COMPACT_ATOMS: atom_id res chain seq x y z
N MET A 1 -6.76 -29.47 -70.37
CA MET A 1 -7.84 -28.82 -69.57
C MET A 1 -7.66 -29.09 -68.04
N GLU A 2 -7.39 -30.30 -67.64
CA GLU A 2 -7.26 -30.68 -66.21
C GLU A 2 -6.11 -29.96 -65.48
N ASN A 3 -4.99 -29.71 -66.15
CA ASN A 3 -3.81 -29.04 -65.59
C ASN A 3 -4.02 -27.53 -65.36
N GLU A 4 -4.83 -26.86 -66.16
CA GLU A 4 -5.18 -25.47 -65.95
C GLU A 4 -6.21 -25.29 -64.82
N MET A 5 -7.17 -26.19 -64.73
CA MET A 5 -8.16 -26.18 -63.66
C MET A 5 -7.54 -26.38 -62.29
N ASN A 6 -6.53 -27.25 -62.16
CA ASN A 6 -5.75 -27.45 -60.95
C ASN A 6 -4.94 -26.21 -60.53
N LYS A 7 -4.40 -25.43 -61.48
CA LYS A 7 -3.70 -24.18 -61.17
C LYS A 7 -4.67 -23.10 -60.60
N TYR A 8 -5.87 -22.96 -61.15
CA TYR A 8 -6.90 -22.03 -60.64
C TYR A 8 -7.39 -22.44 -59.24
N MET A 9 -7.58 -23.73 -59.01
CA MET A 9 -7.98 -24.23 -57.67
C MET A 9 -6.88 -23.99 -56.62
N LEU A 10 -5.61 -24.17 -56.97
CA LEU A 10 -4.50 -23.87 -56.06
C LEU A 10 -4.38 -22.38 -55.79
N ALA A 11 -4.50 -21.52 -56.81
CA ALA A 11 -4.49 -20.07 -56.62
C ALA A 11 -5.67 -19.58 -55.74
N LEU A 12 -6.86 -20.12 -55.94
CA LEU A 12 -8.04 -19.82 -55.14
C LEU A 12 -7.87 -20.22 -53.69
N SER A 13 -7.27 -21.37 -53.42
CA SER A 13 -7.00 -21.85 -52.07
C SER A 13 -5.98 -20.96 -51.33
N ILE A 14 -4.93 -20.50 -52.02
CA ILE A 14 -3.93 -19.57 -51.47
C ILE A 14 -4.58 -18.23 -51.11
N VAL A 15 -5.43 -17.68 -52.00
CA VAL A 15 -6.15 -16.43 -51.72
C VAL A 15 -7.08 -16.57 -50.52
N LEU A 16 -7.81 -17.66 -50.41
CA LEU A 16 -8.69 -17.94 -49.27
C LEU A 16 -7.91 -18.03 -47.93
N ILE A 17 -6.76 -18.68 -47.93
CA ILE A 17 -5.91 -18.82 -46.75
C ILE A 17 -5.33 -17.45 -46.33
N THR A 18 -4.89 -16.62 -47.27
CA THR A 18 -4.35 -15.30 -46.97
C THR A 18 -5.43 -14.33 -46.43
N VAL A 19 -6.62 -14.36 -47.00
CA VAL A 19 -7.75 -13.56 -46.54
C VAL A 19 -8.21 -14.01 -45.14
N SER A 20 -8.30 -15.32 -44.89
CA SER A 20 -8.66 -15.85 -43.59
C SER A 20 -7.63 -15.53 -42.50
N ASN A 21 -6.34 -15.61 -42.81
CA ASN A 21 -5.25 -15.25 -41.89
C ASN A 21 -5.26 -13.72 -41.61
N GLY A 22 -5.50 -12.88 -42.61
CA GLY A 22 -5.67 -11.45 -42.45
C GLY A 22 -6.85 -11.10 -41.54
N PHE A 23 -7.98 -11.78 -41.74
CA PHE A 23 -9.18 -11.56 -40.90
C PHE A 23 -9.01 -12.03 -39.44
N VAL A 24 -8.33 -13.14 -39.21
CA VAL A 24 -7.98 -13.62 -37.86
C VAL A 24 -7.01 -12.66 -37.19
N SER A 25 -6.02 -12.14 -37.93
CA SER A 25 -5.05 -11.17 -37.41
C SER A 25 -5.72 -9.86 -36.99
N THR A 26 -6.63 -9.31 -37.80
CA THR A 26 -7.36 -8.09 -37.46
C THR A 26 -8.24 -8.26 -36.21
N LYS A 27 -8.98 -9.34 -36.09
CA LYS A 27 -9.78 -9.65 -34.89
C LYS A 27 -8.92 -9.78 -33.64
N LEU A 28 -7.74 -10.39 -33.76
CA LEU A 28 -6.81 -10.52 -32.63
C LEU A 28 -6.25 -9.15 -32.20
N LEU A 29 -5.94 -8.28 -33.16
CA LEU A 29 -5.50 -6.91 -32.89
C LEU A 29 -6.58 -6.09 -32.21
N GLU A 30 -7.82 -6.14 -32.71
CA GLU A 30 -8.96 -5.48 -32.06
C GLU A 30 -9.17 -5.95 -30.61
N LYS A 31 -9.07 -7.25 -30.36
CA LYS A 31 -9.20 -7.83 -29.02
C LYS A 31 -8.11 -7.34 -28.09
N LYS A 32 -6.86 -7.26 -28.55
CA LYS A 32 -5.72 -6.72 -27.79
C LYS A 32 -5.90 -5.21 -27.52
N ASP A 33 -6.40 -4.46 -28.48
CA ASP A 33 -6.63 -3.03 -28.36
C ASP A 33 -7.71 -2.71 -27.31
N VAL A 34 -8.81 -3.47 -27.30
CA VAL A 34 -9.84 -3.39 -26.26
C VAL A 34 -9.29 -3.71 -24.89
N GLN A 35 -8.47 -4.76 -24.79
CA GLN A 35 -7.84 -5.16 -23.53
C GLN A 35 -6.85 -4.11 -23.03
N LEU A 36 -6.03 -3.55 -23.92
CA LEU A 36 -5.11 -2.45 -23.62
C LEU A 36 -5.85 -1.21 -23.12
N LYS A 37 -6.92 -0.81 -23.79
CA LYS A 37 -7.77 0.32 -23.38
C LYS A 37 -8.37 0.11 -21.99
N LYS A 38 -8.76 -1.12 -21.66
CA LYS A 38 -9.23 -1.49 -20.31
C LYS A 38 -8.13 -1.29 -19.27
N TYR A 39 -6.94 -1.84 -19.49
CA TYR A 39 -5.80 -1.69 -18.57
C TYR A 39 -5.37 -0.22 -18.39
N VAL A 40 -5.34 0.56 -19.47
CA VAL A 40 -5.00 1.98 -19.40
C VAL A 40 -6.02 2.74 -18.54
N ARG A 41 -7.31 2.48 -18.72
CA ARG A 41 -8.37 3.11 -17.92
C ARG A 41 -8.29 2.73 -16.44
N GLU A 42 -8.04 1.46 -16.14
CA GLU A 42 -7.85 0.97 -14.78
C GLU A 42 -6.64 1.62 -14.10
N ASN A 43 -5.51 1.71 -14.80
CA ASN A 43 -4.31 2.40 -14.30
C ASN A 43 -4.54 3.91 -14.05
N ILE A 44 -5.31 4.58 -14.90
CA ILE A 44 -5.67 6.00 -14.70
C ILE A 44 -6.52 6.16 -13.43
N ASN A 45 -7.50 5.28 -13.22
CA ASN A 45 -8.35 5.31 -12.03
C ASN A 45 -7.52 5.05 -10.76
N LEU A 46 -6.68 4.02 -10.75
CA LEU A 46 -5.80 3.69 -9.63
C LEU A 46 -4.83 4.85 -9.30
N LYS A 47 -4.30 5.51 -10.33
CA LYS A 47 -3.45 6.68 -10.15
C LYS A 47 -4.23 7.88 -9.58
N GLY A 48 -5.47 8.06 -9.99
CA GLY A 48 -6.38 9.07 -9.43
C GLY A 48 -6.68 8.83 -7.95
N GLU A 49 -6.99 7.59 -7.58
CA GLU A 49 -7.19 7.19 -6.19
C GLU A 49 -5.92 7.39 -5.36
N LEU A 50 -4.77 6.97 -5.87
CA LEU A 50 -3.49 7.17 -5.20
C LEU A 50 -3.21 8.66 -4.93
N ASN A 51 -3.40 9.52 -5.92
CA ASN A 51 -3.22 10.97 -5.76
C ASN A 51 -4.18 11.55 -4.71
N LYS A 52 -5.42 11.05 -4.65
CA LYS A 52 -6.39 11.45 -3.61
C LYS A 52 -5.89 11.04 -2.22
N TYR A 53 -5.44 9.79 -2.06
CA TYR A 53 -4.86 9.32 -0.80
C TYR A 53 -3.62 10.13 -0.39
N GLU A 54 -2.76 10.49 -1.34
CA GLU A 54 -1.57 11.31 -1.06
C GLU A 54 -1.94 12.76 -0.64
N ALA A 55 -3.01 13.31 -1.19
CA ALA A 55 -3.51 14.64 -0.80
C ALA A 55 -4.16 14.66 0.59
N GLU A 56 -4.70 13.53 1.05
CA GLU A 56 -5.32 13.37 2.37
C GLU A 56 -4.31 13.00 3.47
N GLY A 57 -3.07 12.75 3.10
CA GLY A 57 -2.00 12.37 4.03
C GLY A 57 -1.60 13.49 4.98
N MET A 58 -1.46 13.17 6.27
CA MET A 58 -1.00 14.11 7.27
C MET A 58 0.52 14.02 7.45
N ASN A 59 1.21 15.15 7.39
CA ASN A 59 2.65 15.23 7.65
C ASN A 59 2.96 14.99 9.12
N VAL A 60 3.92 14.09 9.38
CA VAL A 60 4.36 13.74 10.73
C VAL A 60 5.88 13.57 10.80
N THR A 61 6.42 13.74 11.99
CA THR A 61 7.75 13.25 12.32
C THR A 61 7.65 11.81 12.80
N VAL A 62 8.44 10.93 12.22
CA VAL A 62 8.53 9.52 12.62
C VAL A 62 9.79 9.30 13.43
N THR A 63 9.64 8.68 14.57
CA THR A 63 10.73 8.18 15.39
C THR A 63 10.44 6.71 15.75
N MET A 64 11.21 6.15 16.67
CA MET A 64 10.98 4.80 17.17
C MET A 64 11.09 4.76 18.67
N TYR A 65 10.43 3.80 19.30
CA TYR A 65 10.61 3.49 20.71
C TYR A 65 10.78 1.99 20.91
N GLN A 66 11.41 1.64 22.00
CA GLN A 66 11.61 0.27 22.43
C GLN A 66 10.84 0.01 23.73
N PRO A 67 10.27 -1.18 23.93
CA PRO A 67 9.52 -1.51 25.14
C PRO A 67 10.49 -1.80 26.30
N VAL A 68 11.20 -0.76 26.73
CA VAL A 68 12.19 -0.80 27.82
C VAL A 68 11.87 0.28 28.87
N ARG A 69 12.15 0.01 30.14
CA ARG A 69 11.73 0.85 31.28
C ARG A 69 12.12 2.32 31.20
N TYR A 70 13.21 2.66 30.53
CA TYR A 70 13.66 4.06 30.40
C TYR A 70 13.00 4.80 29.24
N GLN A 71 12.23 4.13 28.38
CA GLN A 71 11.48 4.76 27.26
C GLN A 71 9.96 4.68 27.45
N THR A 72 9.49 3.80 28.33
CA THR A 72 8.07 3.57 28.62
C THR A 72 7.78 3.79 30.10
N ASP A 73 6.55 3.51 30.52
CA ASP A 73 6.18 3.47 31.92
C ASP A 73 6.71 2.22 32.64
N SER A 74 6.14 1.90 33.84
CA SER A 74 6.52 0.73 34.63
C SER A 74 6.17 -0.60 33.98
N THR A 75 5.37 -0.61 32.92
CA THR A 75 4.83 -1.80 32.22
C THR A 75 5.19 -1.84 30.73
N PRO A 76 6.46 -1.93 30.36
CA PRO A 76 6.93 -1.78 28.98
C PRO A 76 6.34 -2.81 28.00
N ASN A 77 5.78 -3.89 28.48
CA ASN A 77 5.13 -4.93 27.67
C ASN A 77 3.61 -4.76 27.52
N ILE A 78 3.02 -3.67 28.02
CA ILE A 78 1.60 -3.33 27.87
C ILE A 78 1.50 -1.98 27.19
N LEU A 79 0.82 -1.95 26.03
CA LEU A 79 0.60 -0.72 25.26
C LEU A 79 -0.59 0.06 25.80
N ALA A 80 -0.76 1.31 25.40
CA ALA A 80 -1.80 2.19 25.92
C ALA A 80 -3.24 1.70 25.67
N ASP A 81 -3.47 0.85 24.68
CA ASP A 81 -4.75 0.18 24.43
C ASP A 81 -4.95 -1.10 25.24
N GLY A 82 -3.99 -1.48 26.12
CA GLY A 82 -4.01 -2.70 26.91
C GLY A 82 -3.41 -3.93 26.20
N THR A 83 -2.97 -3.81 24.94
CA THR A 83 -2.34 -4.92 24.21
C THR A 83 -1.05 -5.33 24.89
N ARG A 84 -0.91 -6.64 25.21
CA ARG A 84 0.32 -7.21 25.75
C ARG A 84 1.22 -7.75 24.63
N ILE A 85 2.49 -7.40 24.65
CA ILE A 85 3.49 -7.78 23.65
C ILE A 85 4.64 -8.60 24.26
N LYS A 86 5.35 -9.32 23.38
CA LYS A 86 6.67 -9.90 23.69
C LYS A 86 7.73 -8.90 23.26
N THR A 87 8.46 -8.34 24.21
CA THR A 87 9.40 -7.22 24.00
C THR A 87 10.48 -7.53 22.96
N GLU A 88 10.99 -8.75 22.96
CA GLU A 88 12.04 -9.21 22.04
C GLU A 88 11.54 -9.32 20.59
N GLN A 89 10.21 -9.38 20.40
CA GLN A 89 9.58 -9.51 19.08
C GLN A 89 8.83 -8.24 18.67
N ALA A 90 9.04 -7.13 19.37
CA ALA A 90 8.26 -5.90 19.22
C ALA A 90 8.20 -5.41 17.76
N SER A 91 9.30 -5.42 17.02
CA SER A 91 9.34 -5.01 15.61
C SER A 91 8.43 -5.83 14.66
N LYS A 92 8.08 -7.07 15.04
CA LYS A 92 7.24 -7.94 14.20
C LYS A 92 5.76 -7.55 14.20
N TYR A 93 5.30 -6.85 15.24
CA TYR A 93 3.88 -6.53 15.40
C TYR A 93 3.41 -5.42 14.45
N LYS A 94 4.32 -4.59 13.92
CA LYS A 94 3.95 -3.42 13.12
C LYS A 94 2.99 -2.48 13.87
N PHE A 95 3.24 -2.26 15.15
CA PHE A 95 2.49 -1.33 15.99
C PHE A 95 3.17 0.04 16.02
N ILE A 96 2.35 1.07 16.25
CA ILE A 96 2.80 2.44 16.28
C ILE A 96 2.13 3.21 17.44
N ALA A 97 2.90 4.04 18.12
CA ALA A 97 2.41 5.05 19.04
C ALA A 97 2.17 6.35 18.28
N VAL A 98 1.11 7.05 18.62
CA VAL A 98 0.78 8.35 18.00
C VAL A 98 0.71 9.46 19.04
N SER A 99 1.09 10.68 18.66
CA SER A 99 0.93 11.85 19.52
C SER A 99 -0.56 12.11 19.81
N ARG A 100 -0.86 12.63 21.01
CA ARG A 100 -2.25 12.75 21.50
C ARG A 100 -3.16 13.53 20.58
N ASN A 101 -2.68 14.60 19.97
CA ASN A 101 -3.45 15.42 19.04
C ASN A 101 -3.94 14.66 17.78
N LEU A 102 -3.41 13.48 17.49
CA LEU A 102 -3.88 12.62 16.39
C LEU A 102 -5.04 11.70 16.81
N LEU A 103 -5.24 11.46 18.10
CA LEU A 103 -6.28 10.58 18.60
C LEU A 103 -7.61 11.33 18.82
N LYS A 104 -8.73 10.73 18.40
CA LYS A 104 -10.09 11.30 18.50
C LYS A 104 -10.45 11.76 19.90
N ARG A 105 -10.03 11.01 20.93
CA ARG A 105 -10.25 11.38 22.33
C ARG A 105 -9.63 12.73 22.74
N TRP A 106 -8.73 13.28 21.92
CA TRP A 106 -8.11 14.60 22.08
C TRP A 106 -8.28 15.50 20.86
N GLY A 107 -9.32 15.28 20.05
CA GLY A 107 -9.68 16.11 18.90
C GLY A 107 -9.04 15.74 17.58
N GLY A 108 -8.31 14.63 17.51
CA GLY A 108 -7.76 14.07 16.27
C GLY A 108 -8.74 13.21 15.49
N TRP A 109 -8.24 12.33 14.66
CA TRP A 109 -9.01 11.51 13.72
C TRP A 109 -8.71 10.00 13.78
N LEU A 110 -7.69 9.59 14.56
CA LEU A 110 -7.32 8.19 14.78
C LEU A 110 -7.90 7.62 16.07
N ASP A 111 -8.14 6.32 16.08
CA ASP A 111 -8.44 5.54 17.28
C ASP A 111 -7.43 4.42 17.48
N TYR A 112 -7.34 3.88 18.69
CA TYR A 112 -6.64 2.62 18.91
C TYR A 112 -7.29 1.50 18.08
N GLY A 113 -6.46 0.71 17.41
CA GLY A 113 -6.90 -0.33 16.49
C GLY A 113 -6.94 0.10 15.02
N ASP A 114 -6.99 1.40 14.73
CA ASP A 114 -6.94 1.88 13.35
C ASP A 114 -5.64 1.46 12.66
N PHE A 115 -5.74 1.19 11.36
CA PHE A 115 -4.58 0.98 10.51
C PHE A 115 -4.22 2.28 9.78
N ILE A 116 -2.93 2.56 9.72
CA ILE A 116 -2.37 3.67 8.98
C ILE A 116 -1.34 3.18 7.96
N LEU A 117 -1.33 3.80 6.80
CA LEU A 117 -0.24 3.68 5.85
C LEU A 117 0.77 4.78 6.13
N LEU A 118 2.00 4.39 6.44
CA LEU A 118 3.14 5.29 6.63
C LEU A 118 3.94 5.35 5.33
N LYS A 119 4.24 6.55 4.86
CA LYS A 119 5.04 6.83 3.65
C LYS A 119 6.09 7.91 3.89
N GLY A 120 7.11 7.93 3.04
CA GLY A 120 8.15 8.96 3.03
C GLY A 120 9.29 8.72 4.01
N THR A 121 9.41 7.50 4.51
CA THR A 121 10.60 7.02 5.21
C THR A 121 11.49 6.25 4.22
N SER A 122 12.79 6.21 4.43
CA SER A 122 13.68 5.52 3.49
C SER A 122 13.53 3.98 3.51
N HIS A 123 13.03 3.41 4.62
CA HIS A 123 13.00 1.95 4.81
C HIS A 123 11.97 1.46 5.86
N LYS A 124 11.08 2.34 6.31
CA LYS A 124 10.02 2.00 7.28
C LYS A 124 8.62 2.25 6.75
N ASP A 125 8.48 2.49 5.44
CA ASP A 125 7.18 2.61 4.80
C ASP A 125 6.39 1.32 4.95
N GLY A 126 5.08 1.44 5.12
CA GLY A 126 4.20 0.30 5.28
C GLY A 126 2.98 0.56 6.14
N VAL A 127 2.23 -0.50 6.40
CA VAL A 127 1.02 -0.44 7.22
C VAL A 127 1.36 -0.75 8.67
N TYR A 128 0.83 0.09 9.56
CA TYR A 128 0.99 -0.02 11.01
C TYR A 128 -0.36 0.08 11.70
N GLN A 129 -0.51 -0.59 12.82
CA GLN A 129 -1.71 -0.47 13.66
C GLN A 129 -1.43 0.46 14.84
N VAL A 130 -2.34 1.41 15.07
CA VAL A 130 -2.29 2.35 16.21
C VAL A 130 -2.63 1.56 17.48
N LYS A 131 -1.66 1.43 18.39
CA LYS A 131 -1.79 0.66 19.63
C LYS A 131 -1.32 1.40 20.87
N ASP A 132 -0.61 2.50 20.68
CA ASP A 132 0.01 3.22 21.78
C ASP A 132 -0.09 4.74 21.61
N THR A 133 0.20 5.49 22.67
CA THR A 133 0.18 6.94 22.66
C THR A 133 1.46 7.53 23.23
N MET A 134 1.87 8.65 22.65
CA MET A 134 3.07 9.35 23.05
C MET A 134 2.82 10.32 24.22
N ASN A 135 3.91 10.77 24.85
CA ASN A 135 3.88 11.84 25.83
C ASN A 135 3.20 13.09 25.26
N PRO A 136 2.37 13.83 26.04
CA PRO A 136 1.62 15.00 25.60
C PRO A 136 2.45 16.12 24.94
N ARG A 137 3.74 16.21 25.26
CA ARG A 137 4.66 17.21 24.68
C ARG A 137 4.88 17.05 23.17
N PHE A 138 4.58 15.86 22.62
CA PHE A 138 4.77 15.58 21.21
C PHE A 138 3.50 15.90 20.42
N VAL A 139 3.68 16.59 19.28
CA VAL A 139 2.61 16.99 18.37
C VAL A 139 2.99 16.55 16.96
N ASN A 140 2.03 16.00 16.20
CA ASN A 140 2.21 15.53 14.83
C ASN A 140 3.40 14.58 14.71
N ARG A 141 3.54 13.67 15.65
CA ARG A 141 4.60 12.68 15.69
C ARG A 141 4.05 11.28 15.88
N VAL A 142 4.76 10.32 15.32
CA VAL A 142 4.49 8.89 15.51
C VAL A 142 5.79 8.17 15.86
N ASP A 143 5.69 7.14 16.71
CA ASP A 143 6.80 6.31 17.13
C ASP A 143 6.54 4.85 16.73
N ILE A 144 7.40 4.29 15.90
CA ILE A 144 7.32 2.87 15.54
C ILE A 144 7.84 2.03 16.71
N LEU A 145 7.05 1.02 17.08
CA LEU A 145 7.47 0.03 18.08
C LEU A 145 8.54 -0.89 17.52
N GLU A 146 9.71 -0.89 18.14
CA GLU A 146 10.85 -1.69 17.73
C GLU A 146 11.37 -2.59 18.84
N SER A 147 11.95 -3.73 18.47
CA SER A 147 12.62 -4.62 19.43
C SER A 147 13.86 -3.98 20.05
N PRO A 148 14.23 -4.32 21.28
CA PRO A 148 15.49 -3.86 21.88
C PRO A 148 16.70 -4.12 20.97
N GLY A 149 17.63 -3.15 20.90
CA GLY A 149 18.83 -3.24 20.08
C GLY A 149 18.71 -2.67 18.67
N VAL A 150 17.51 -2.31 18.20
CA VAL A 150 17.34 -1.57 16.94
C VAL A 150 17.94 -0.17 17.10
N LYS A 151 18.79 0.25 16.14
CA LYS A 151 19.39 1.59 16.17
C LYS A 151 18.32 2.67 16.00
N PRO A 152 18.37 3.76 16.81
CA PRO A 152 17.44 4.86 16.67
C PRO A 152 17.46 5.50 15.28
N TYR A 153 16.30 5.92 14.80
CA TYR A 153 16.12 6.65 13.55
C TYR A 153 15.07 7.76 13.70
N LYS A 154 15.09 8.71 12.76
CA LYS A 154 14.14 9.80 12.67
C LYS A 154 13.90 10.19 11.23
N PHE A 155 12.63 10.42 10.86
CA PHE A 155 12.22 10.94 9.55
C PHE A 155 11.30 12.14 9.77
N GLU A 156 11.65 13.31 9.20
CA GLU A 156 10.94 14.57 9.49
C GLU A 156 9.83 14.91 8.49
N LYS A 157 9.80 14.25 7.33
CA LYS A 157 8.88 14.56 6.23
C LYS A 157 8.07 13.32 5.80
N ALA A 158 7.70 12.50 6.75
CA ALA A 158 6.85 11.37 6.48
C ALA A 158 5.37 11.77 6.51
N GLN A 159 4.52 10.94 5.92
CA GLN A 159 3.08 11.10 5.92
C GLN A 159 2.39 9.86 6.48
N ILE A 160 1.28 10.07 7.15
CA ILE A 160 0.36 9.00 7.55
C ILE A 160 -1.02 9.21 6.94
N LEU A 161 -1.63 8.10 6.52
CA LEU A 161 -2.99 8.05 6.00
C LEU A 161 -3.74 6.94 6.73
N LYS A 162 -4.99 7.19 7.12
CA LYS A 162 -5.84 6.10 7.63
C LYS A 162 -6.22 5.18 6.46
N THR A 163 -6.18 3.87 6.69
CA THR A 163 -6.57 2.88 5.69
C THR A 163 -7.50 1.85 6.30
N ASP A 164 -8.59 1.57 5.61
CA ASP A 164 -9.57 0.55 6.00
C ASP A 164 -9.27 -0.82 5.35
N ILE A 165 -8.23 -0.93 4.51
CA ILE A 165 -7.88 -2.13 3.74
C ILE A 165 -7.68 -3.36 4.64
N PHE A 166 -7.32 -3.18 5.91
CA PHE A 166 -7.07 -4.26 6.87
C PHE A 166 -8.11 -4.35 7.99
N ALA A 167 -9.14 -3.50 7.98
CA ALA A 167 -10.19 -3.49 9.00
C ALA A 167 -11.23 -4.62 8.83
N SER A 168 -11.21 -5.31 7.68
CA SER A 168 -12.12 -6.41 7.34
C SER A 168 -11.41 -7.77 7.39
N LYS A 169 -11.15 -8.26 8.61
CA LYS A 169 -10.92 -9.70 8.85
C LYS A 169 -11.55 -10.12 10.16
#